data_a7ae77ef671c0cae8eeff9eee7caf570
#
_entry.id   a7ae77ef671c0cae8eeff9eee7caf570
#
_cell.length_a   1.000
_cell.length_b   1.000
_cell.length_c   1.000
_cell.angle_alpha   90.00
_cell.angle_beta   90.00
_cell.angle_gamma   90.00
#
_symmetry.space_group_name_H-M   'P 1'
#
loop_
_entity.id
_entity.type
_entity.pdbx_description
1 polymer ?
#
loop_
_entity_poly.entity_id
_entity_poly.type
_entity_poly.pdbx_seq_one_letter_code
_entity_poly.pdbx_strand_id
1 'polypeptide(L)'
;MQIDKIDRDLGKFVLGDSRQQKDTIGILSRCKNERLAILEKINRKDSKMNFNLISEPDLRRFNLSKREEQLMVGTIRNRDILIQAKNELKKEKIDKSYFGELLNEHHSILDKILNISTPRIELMLKSALQVGAYGGKINGSGGGGCMIAYCPENSSETKRAIEKAGGKAHIVNITAGTQEDKKENIV
;
A
#
# COMPACT_ATOMS: atom_id res chain seq x y z
N MET A 1 -12.30 8.67 17.43
CA MET A 1 -11.83 7.87 16.29
C MET A 1 -13.05 7.19 15.69
N GLN A 2 -13.28 7.35 14.38
CA GLN A 2 -14.39 6.65 13.71
C GLN A 2 -13.83 5.35 13.13
N ILE A 3 -14.48 4.22 13.45
CA ILE A 3 -14.10 2.88 12.95
C ILE A 3 -15.23 2.41 12.04
N ASP A 4 -14.92 2.19 10.77
CA ASP A 4 -15.84 1.58 9.81
C ASP A 4 -15.54 0.07 9.77
N LYS A 5 -16.49 -0.75 10.21
CA LYS A 5 -16.36 -2.21 10.08
C LYS A 5 -16.65 -2.61 8.64
N ILE A 6 -15.72 -3.36 8.04
CA ILE A 6 -15.89 -3.98 6.72
C ILE A 6 -15.93 -5.49 6.96
N ASP A 7 -17.09 -6.10 6.73
CA ASP A 7 -17.31 -7.53 6.89
C ASP A 7 -17.48 -8.14 5.49
N ARG A 8 -16.37 -8.49 4.87
CA ARG A 8 -16.33 -9.04 3.50
C ARG A 8 -15.31 -10.16 3.41
N ASP A 9 -15.68 -11.22 2.74
CA ASP A 9 -14.74 -12.27 2.36
C ASP A 9 -13.96 -11.83 1.12
N LEU A 10 -12.71 -11.48 1.31
CA LEU A 10 -11.77 -11.18 0.21
C LEU A 10 -11.02 -12.42 -0.28
N GLY A 11 -11.23 -13.58 0.34
CA GLY A 11 -10.45 -14.76 0.06
C GLY A 11 -9.03 -14.67 0.66
N LYS A 12 -8.05 -15.20 -0.06
CA LYS A 12 -6.70 -15.39 0.45
C LYS A 12 -5.71 -14.36 -0.06
N PHE A 13 -4.72 -14.10 0.78
CA PHE A 13 -3.50 -13.36 0.43
C PHE A 13 -2.28 -14.26 0.67
N VAL A 14 -1.17 -13.89 0.04
CA VAL A 14 0.14 -14.45 0.41
C VAL A 14 1.01 -13.32 0.93
N LEU A 15 1.48 -13.47 2.16
CA LEU A 15 2.50 -12.62 2.75
C LEU A 15 3.87 -13.21 2.37
N GLY A 16 4.68 -12.43 1.66
CA GLY A 16 6.03 -12.80 1.28
C GLY A 16 7.06 -11.95 2.04
N ASP A 17 7.94 -12.62 2.81
CA ASP A 17 9.08 -12.00 3.46
C ASP A 17 10.30 -12.08 2.52
N SER A 18 10.85 -10.93 2.16
CA SER A 18 12.04 -10.83 1.29
C SER A 18 13.33 -11.27 1.96
N ARG A 19 13.34 -11.49 3.26
CA ARG A 19 14.52 -11.74 4.09
C ARG A 19 15.60 -10.66 4.00
N GLN A 20 15.22 -9.47 3.56
CA GLN A 20 16.10 -8.31 3.52
C GLN A 20 15.90 -7.44 4.75
N GLN A 21 17.01 -7.02 5.35
CA GLN A 21 16.98 -6.08 6.46
C GLN A 21 16.42 -4.74 6.01
N LYS A 22 15.64 -4.08 6.86
CA LYS A 22 15.01 -2.79 6.60
C LYS A 22 15.82 -1.64 7.18
N ASP A 23 15.97 -0.56 6.40
CA ASP A 23 16.28 0.77 6.93
C ASP A 23 14.98 1.55 7.18
N THR A 24 14.25 1.17 8.20
CA THR A 24 12.95 1.77 8.51
C THR A 24 13.06 3.25 8.86
N ILE A 25 14.05 3.62 9.67
CA ILE A 25 14.22 5.00 10.17
C ILE A 25 14.63 5.93 9.05
N GLY A 26 15.62 5.55 8.24
CA GLY A 26 16.10 6.36 7.11
C GLY A 26 15.00 6.60 6.08
N ILE A 27 14.27 5.56 5.70
CA ILE A 27 13.18 5.66 4.72
C ILE A 27 12.03 6.54 5.23
N LEU A 28 11.56 6.30 6.45
CA LEU A 28 10.45 7.08 7.01
C LEU A 28 10.84 8.55 7.19
N SER A 29 12.05 8.82 7.68
CA SER A 29 12.57 10.20 7.84
C SER A 29 12.67 10.91 6.50
N ARG A 30 13.24 10.26 5.47
CA ARG A 30 13.33 10.82 4.12
C ARG A 30 11.93 11.13 3.56
N CYS A 31 11.04 10.15 3.54
CA CYS A 31 9.70 10.32 2.99
C CYS A 31 8.88 11.38 3.74
N LYS A 32 9.06 11.49 5.07
CA LYS A 32 8.41 12.52 5.89
C LYS A 32 8.95 13.90 5.57
N ASN A 33 10.28 14.06 5.61
CA ASN A 33 10.93 15.37 5.46
C ASN A 33 10.71 15.96 4.06
N GLU A 34 10.81 15.14 2.99
CA GLU A 34 10.48 15.55 1.63
C GLU A 34 9.05 16.12 1.54
N ARG A 35 8.07 15.45 2.13
CA ARG A 35 6.68 15.93 2.11
C ARG A 35 6.45 17.17 2.97
N LEU A 36 7.02 17.23 4.17
CA LEU A 36 6.87 18.39 5.04
C LEU A 36 7.42 19.66 4.38
N ALA A 37 8.57 19.58 3.71
CA ALA A 37 9.15 20.70 2.99
C ALA A 37 8.21 21.20 1.87
N ILE A 38 7.58 20.29 1.13
CA ILE A 38 6.60 20.66 0.09
C ILE A 38 5.36 21.30 0.72
N LEU A 39 4.83 20.73 1.79
CA LEU A 39 3.66 21.26 2.50
C LEU A 39 3.90 22.67 3.04
N GLU A 40 5.08 22.93 3.60
CA GLU A 40 5.47 24.29 4.03
C GLU A 40 5.51 25.27 2.86
N LYS A 41 6.05 24.86 1.70
CA LYS A 41 6.10 25.68 0.49
C LYS A 41 4.69 26.02 -0.03
N ILE A 42 3.80 25.05 -0.01
CA ILE A 42 2.38 25.25 -0.39
C ILE A 42 1.69 26.18 0.61
N ASN A 43 1.83 25.92 1.92
CA ASN A 43 1.19 26.70 2.96
C ASN A 43 1.63 28.18 2.99
N ARG A 44 2.89 28.47 2.65
CA ARG A 44 3.36 29.87 2.51
C ARG A 44 2.62 30.64 1.43
N LYS A 45 2.16 29.95 0.38
CA LYS A 45 1.45 30.56 -0.75
C LYS A 45 -0.07 30.53 -0.56
N ASP A 46 -0.59 29.48 0.05
CA ASP A 46 -2.01 29.29 0.34
C ASP A 46 -2.20 28.57 1.68
N SER A 47 -2.30 29.32 2.77
CA SER A 47 -2.46 28.78 4.12
C SER A 47 -3.81 28.11 4.39
N LYS A 48 -4.78 28.29 3.48
CA LYS A 48 -6.13 27.69 3.56
C LYS A 48 -6.25 26.43 2.69
N MET A 49 -5.18 26.00 2.05
CA MET A 49 -5.21 24.81 1.20
C MET A 49 -5.66 23.58 1.97
N ASN A 50 -6.70 22.93 1.48
CA ASN A 50 -7.18 21.67 2.02
C ASN A 50 -6.55 20.47 1.27
N PHE A 51 -5.59 19.83 1.88
CA PHE A 51 -4.88 18.68 1.26
C PHE A 51 -5.77 17.46 0.99
N ASN A 52 -6.94 17.38 1.62
CA ASN A 52 -7.92 16.33 1.31
C ASN A 52 -8.68 16.60 0.01
N LEU A 53 -8.66 17.84 -0.47
CA LEU A 53 -9.42 18.26 -1.66
C LEU A 53 -8.52 18.67 -2.84
N ILE A 54 -7.21 18.88 -2.61
CA ILE A 54 -6.28 19.27 -3.67
C ILE A 54 -6.26 18.23 -4.79
N SER A 55 -6.23 18.72 -6.03
CA SER A 55 -6.13 17.92 -7.25
C SER A 55 -4.79 18.15 -7.97
N GLU A 56 -4.41 17.26 -8.91
CA GLU A 56 -3.18 17.43 -9.68
C GLU A 56 -3.11 18.77 -10.43
N PRO A 57 -4.19 19.28 -11.10
CA PRO A 57 -4.16 20.60 -11.73
C PRO A 57 -3.86 21.75 -10.76
N ASP A 58 -4.26 21.64 -9.50
CA ASP A 58 -4.00 22.68 -8.48
C ASP A 58 -2.52 22.86 -8.20
N LEU A 59 -1.69 21.85 -8.42
CA LEU A 59 -0.26 21.88 -8.15
C LEU A 59 0.47 22.94 -9.01
N ARG A 60 -0.04 23.23 -10.20
CA ARG A 60 0.53 24.25 -11.12
C ARG A 60 0.64 25.64 -10.49
N ARG A 61 -0.16 25.94 -9.45
CA ARG A 61 -0.14 27.22 -8.74
C ARG A 61 1.07 27.42 -7.83
N PHE A 62 1.83 26.34 -7.53
CA PHE A 62 2.79 26.36 -6.43
C PHE A 62 4.27 26.36 -6.85
N ASN A 63 4.62 26.52 -8.08
CA ASN A 63 6.01 26.55 -8.55
C ASN A 63 6.88 25.44 -7.90
N LEU A 64 6.38 24.20 -7.98
CA LEU A 64 7.08 23.01 -7.48
C LEU A 64 8.16 22.59 -8.48
N SER A 65 9.28 22.08 -7.99
CA SER A 65 10.22 21.36 -8.83
C SER A 65 9.60 20.07 -9.37
N LYS A 66 10.15 19.50 -10.43
CA LYS A 66 9.66 18.24 -11.01
C LYS A 66 9.56 17.12 -9.97
N ARG A 67 10.53 17.01 -9.05
CA ARG A 67 10.54 16.01 -7.99
C ARG A 67 9.43 16.27 -6.95
N GLU A 68 9.27 17.53 -6.54
CA GLU A 68 8.21 17.93 -5.59
C GLU A 68 6.81 17.65 -6.18
N GLU A 69 6.62 17.99 -7.46
CA GLU A 69 5.36 17.71 -8.17
C GLU A 69 5.07 16.21 -8.22
N GLN A 70 6.06 15.37 -8.59
CA GLN A 70 5.90 13.91 -8.59
C GLN A 70 5.51 13.37 -7.22
N LEU A 71 6.12 13.85 -6.13
CA LEU A 71 5.78 13.44 -4.78
C LEU A 71 4.35 13.85 -4.38
N MET A 72 3.90 15.04 -4.79
CA MET A 72 2.54 15.50 -4.52
C MET A 72 1.52 14.74 -5.36
N VAL A 73 1.78 14.50 -6.65
CA VAL A 73 0.94 13.64 -7.51
C VAL A 73 0.81 12.24 -6.89
N GLY A 74 1.91 11.63 -6.47
CA GLY A 74 1.87 10.34 -5.78
C GLY A 74 1.06 10.38 -4.48
N THR A 75 1.11 11.46 -3.73
CA THR A 75 0.33 11.64 -2.50
C THR A 75 -1.17 11.77 -2.78
N ILE A 76 -1.54 12.56 -3.80
CA ILE A 76 -2.92 12.72 -4.26
C ILE A 76 -3.47 11.37 -4.75
N ARG A 77 -2.73 10.67 -5.60
CA ARG A 77 -3.13 9.35 -6.12
C ARG A 77 -3.29 8.32 -5.02
N ASN A 78 -2.40 8.27 -4.03
CA ASN A 78 -2.54 7.36 -2.88
C ASN A 78 -3.83 7.63 -2.09
N ARG A 79 -4.21 8.89 -1.90
CA ARG A 79 -5.51 9.27 -1.31
C ARG A 79 -6.67 8.73 -2.15
N ASP A 80 -6.62 8.95 -3.44
CA ASP A 80 -7.71 8.58 -4.35
C ASP A 80 -7.85 7.05 -4.47
N ILE A 81 -6.74 6.31 -4.53
CA ILE A 81 -6.73 4.85 -4.47
C ILE A 81 -7.37 4.34 -3.16
N LEU A 82 -7.06 4.97 -2.02
CA LEU A 82 -7.67 4.61 -0.74
C LEU A 82 -9.19 4.80 -0.77
N ILE A 83 -9.66 5.90 -1.34
CA ILE A 83 -11.11 6.18 -1.47
C ILE A 83 -11.76 5.14 -2.38
N GLN A 84 -11.15 4.82 -3.52
CA GLN A 84 -11.64 3.82 -4.46
C GLN A 84 -11.67 2.43 -3.83
N ALA A 85 -10.61 2.01 -3.15
CA ALA A 85 -10.54 0.73 -2.46
C ALA A 85 -11.60 0.63 -1.34
N LYS A 86 -11.79 1.72 -0.56
CA LYS A 86 -12.83 1.77 0.47
C LYS A 86 -14.23 1.64 -0.13
N ASN A 87 -14.49 2.28 -1.27
CA ASN A 87 -15.78 2.18 -1.96
C ASN A 87 -15.99 0.78 -2.54
N GLU A 88 -14.95 0.16 -3.10
CA GLU A 88 -15.01 -1.20 -3.61
C GLU A 88 -15.35 -2.20 -2.51
N LEU A 89 -14.68 -2.09 -1.36
CA LEU A 89 -14.89 -2.95 -0.20
C LEU A 89 -16.29 -2.81 0.43
N LYS A 90 -17.03 -1.75 0.13
CA LYS A 90 -18.42 -1.54 0.60
C LYS A 90 -19.47 -2.18 -0.31
N LYS A 91 -19.11 -2.58 -1.53
CA LYS A 91 -20.05 -3.22 -2.46
C LYS A 91 -20.50 -4.59 -1.94
N GLU A 92 -21.68 -5.00 -2.33
CA GLU A 92 -22.17 -6.36 -2.04
C GLU A 92 -21.30 -7.43 -2.69
N LYS A 93 -20.91 -7.19 -3.94
CA LYS A 93 -19.98 -8.04 -4.71
C LYS A 93 -18.74 -7.22 -5.06
N ILE A 94 -17.62 -7.65 -4.53
CA ILE A 94 -16.33 -7.04 -4.77
C ILE A 94 -15.79 -7.50 -6.12
N ASP A 95 -15.35 -6.54 -6.95
CA ASP A 95 -14.54 -6.84 -8.12
C ASP A 95 -13.09 -7.10 -7.69
N LYS A 96 -12.73 -8.38 -7.64
CA LYS A 96 -11.42 -8.85 -7.20
C LYS A 96 -10.30 -8.36 -8.11
N SER A 97 -10.55 -8.28 -9.42
CA SER A 97 -9.57 -7.78 -10.40
C SER A 97 -9.29 -6.31 -10.16
N TYR A 98 -10.34 -5.51 -10.07
CA TYR A 98 -10.21 -4.08 -9.79
C TYR A 98 -9.53 -3.80 -8.44
N PHE A 99 -9.87 -4.55 -7.40
CA PHE A 99 -9.18 -4.42 -6.10
C PHE A 99 -7.69 -4.77 -6.21
N GLY A 100 -7.35 -5.79 -6.98
CA GLY A 100 -5.96 -6.14 -7.29
C GLY A 100 -5.23 -5.05 -8.08
N GLU A 101 -5.89 -4.43 -9.06
CA GLU A 101 -5.34 -3.30 -9.83
C GLU A 101 -5.02 -2.10 -8.92
N LEU A 102 -5.90 -1.78 -7.97
CA LEU A 102 -5.65 -0.72 -6.98
C LEU A 102 -4.42 -1.01 -6.10
N LEU A 103 -4.18 -2.28 -5.73
CA LEU A 103 -2.97 -2.67 -5.01
C LEU A 103 -1.72 -2.48 -5.87
N ASN A 104 -1.78 -2.84 -7.15
CA ASN A 104 -0.68 -2.67 -8.11
C ASN A 104 -0.38 -1.19 -8.37
N GLU A 105 -1.41 -0.36 -8.54
CA GLU A 105 -1.24 1.08 -8.72
C GLU A 105 -0.59 1.71 -7.49
N HIS A 106 -1.07 1.37 -6.29
CA HIS A 106 -0.47 1.82 -5.05
C HIS A 106 1.00 1.40 -4.97
N HIS A 107 1.31 0.13 -5.29
CA HIS A 107 2.70 -0.35 -5.29
C HIS A 107 3.58 0.42 -6.27
N SER A 108 3.09 0.69 -7.47
CA SER A 108 3.83 1.49 -8.47
C SER A 108 4.21 2.88 -7.95
N ILE A 109 3.36 3.52 -7.16
CA ILE A 109 3.68 4.81 -6.50
C ILE A 109 4.76 4.61 -5.43
N LEU A 110 4.64 3.56 -4.62
CA LEU A 110 5.61 3.24 -3.57
C LEU A 110 7.00 2.93 -4.16
N ASP A 111 7.05 2.22 -5.27
CA ASP A 111 8.29 1.87 -5.98
C ASP A 111 8.86 3.08 -6.75
N LYS A 112 8.12 3.60 -7.72
CA LYS A 112 8.65 4.55 -8.72
C LYS A 112 8.73 5.99 -8.21
N ILE A 113 7.81 6.40 -7.32
CA ILE A 113 7.76 7.76 -6.80
C ILE A 113 8.45 7.86 -5.45
N LEU A 114 8.16 6.95 -4.52
CA LEU A 114 8.73 7.00 -3.18
C LEU A 114 10.06 6.26 -3.05
N ASN A 115 10.42 5.43 -4.02
CA ASN A 115 11.65 4.62 -4.03
C ASN A 115 11.82 3.83 -2.72
N ILE A 116 10.77 3.12 -2.31
CA ILE A 116 10.77 2.33 -1.07
C ILE A 116 10.71 0.82 -1.33
N SER A 117 10.66 0.39 -2.61
CA SER A 117 10.76 -1.01 -2.95
C SER A 117 12.21 -1.48 -3.10
N THR A 118 12.40 -2.77 -3.30
CA THR A 118 13.72 -3.37 -3.54
C THR A 118 13.65 -4.36 -4.70
N PRO A 119 14.76 -4.63 -5.41
CA PRO A 119 14.76 -5.60 -6.50
C PRO A 119 14.21 -6.98 -6.11
N ARG A 120 14.40 -7.40 -4.86
CA ARG A 120 13.85 -8.66 -4.36
C ARG A 120 12.33 -8.60 -4.23
N ILE A 121 11.78 -7.53 -3.67
CA ILE A 121 10.32 -7.32 -3.56
C ILE A 121 9.69 -7.26 -4.96
N GLU A 122 10.31 -6.54 -5.90
CA GLU A 122 9.84 -6.46 -7.29
C GLU A 122 9.81 -7.85 -7.96
N LEU A 123 10.86 -8.65 -7.78
CA LEU A 123 10.91 -10.01 -8.30
C LEU A 123 9.81 -10.89 -7.71
N MET A 124 9.59 -10.82 -6.41
CA MET A 124 8.54 -11.58 -5.71
C MET A 124 7.13 -11.19 -6.20
N LEU A 125 6.85 -9.87 -6.32
CA LEU A 125 5.58 -9.37 -6.83
C LEU A 125 5.35 -9.79 -8.27
N LYS A 126 6.35 -9.61 -9.13
CA LYS A 126 6.29 -10.04 -10.54
C LYS A 126 5.99 -11.54 -10.64
N SER A 127 6.67 -12.37 -9.86
CA SER A 127 6.45 -13.81 -9.85
C SER A 127 5.05 -14.20 -9.37
N ALA A 128 4.51 -13.48 -8.38
CA ALA A 128 3.14 -13.67 -7.91
C ALA A 128 2.10 -13.34 -8.99
N LEU A 129 2.27 -12.21 -9.68
CA LEU A 129 1.37 -11.78 -10.76
C LEU A 129 1.39 -12.76 -11.95
N GLN A 130 2.56 -13.31 -12.30
CA GLN A 130 2.72 -14.28 -13.39
C GLN A 130 1.95 -15.58 -13.17
N VAL A 131 1.66 -15.94 -11.93
CA VAL A 131 0.88 -17.15 -11.60
C VAL A 131 -0.56 -16.85 -11.21
N GLY A 132 -1.04 -15.64 -11.53
CA GLY A 132 -2.45 -15.27 -11.40
C GLY A 132 -2.85 -14.59 -10.11
N ALA A 133 -1.91 -14.02 -9.35
CA ALA A 133 -2.30 -13.04 -8.32
C ALA A 133 -2.92 -11.82 -9.00
N TYR A 134 -4.02 -11.31 -8.46
CA TYR A 134 -4.71 -10.13 -9.01
C TYR A 134 -3.91 -8.84 -8.80
N GLY A 135 -3.17 -8.76 -7.72
CA GLY A 135 -2.35 -7.62 -7.41
C GLY A 135 -1.50 -7.82 -6.16
N GLY A 136 -0.64 -6.85 -5.88
CA GLY A 136 0.18 -6.91 -4.69
C GLY A 136 0.97 -5.63 -4.45
N LYS A 137 1.53 -5.52 -3.25
CA LYS A 137 2.30 -4.35 -2.85
C LYS A 137 3.28 -4.65 -1.72
N ILE A 138 4.32 -3.84 -1.62
CA ILE A 138 5.19 -3.82 -0.45
C ILE A 138 4.38 -3.45 0.81
N ASN A 139 4.72 -4.04 1.95
CA ASN A 139 4.03 -3.82 3.22
C ASN A 139 4.94 -3.12 4.24
N GLY A 140 4.37 -2.10 4.92
CA GLY A 140 5.06 -1.31 5.93
C GLY A 140 5.93 -0.18 5.35
N SER A 141 7.06 0.12 6.00
CA SER A 141 7.95 1.24 5.67
C SER A 141 8.69 1.11 4.33
N GLY A 142 8.77 -0.09 3.80
CA GLY A 142 9.60 -0.37 2.62
C GLY A 142 11.06 -0.64 2.96
N GLY A 143 11.93 -0.64 1.94
CA GLY A 143 13.36 -0.90 2.06
C GLY A 143 13.70 -2.36 2.34
N GLY A 144 12.81 -3.30 2.02
CA GLY A 144 12.89 -4.72 2.35
C GLY A 144 11.71 -5.18 3.19
N GLY A 145 11.89 -6.28 3.95
CA GLY A 145 10.83 -6.91 4.74
C GLY A 145 9.76 -7.58 3.88
N CYS A 146 8.49 -7.26 4.07
CA CYS A 146 7.39 -8.04 3.51
C CYS A 146 6.67 -7.35 2.36
N MET A 147 6.04 -8.16 1.51
CA MET A 147 5.03 -7.77 0.54
C MET A 147 3.77 -8.61 0.73
N ILE A 148 2.64 -8.15 0.21
CA ILE A 148 1.42 -8.95 0.11
C ILE A 148 1.04 -9.13 -1.35
N ALA A 149 0.55 -10.31 -1.70
CA ALA A 149 -0.09 -10.62 -2.98
C ALA A 149 -1.53 -11.05 -2.72
N TYR A 150 -2.46 -10.46 -3.46
CA TYR A 150 -3.88 -10.80 -3.44
C TYR A 150 -4.16 -11.93 -4.43
N CYS A 151 -4.50 -13.10 -3.93
CA CYS A 151 -4.60 -14.32 -4.72
C CYS A 151 -5.68 -15.27 -4.17
N PRO A 152 -6.96 -14.85 -4.19
CA PRO A 152 -8.05 -15.62 -3.59
C PRO A 152 -8.19 -17.03 -4.16
N GLU A 153 -7.87 -17.25 -5.43
CA GLU A 153 -7.97 -18.53 -6.11
C GLU A 153 -6.65 -19.33 -6.14
N ASN A 154 -5.50 -18.67 -6.35
CA ASN A 154 -4.21 -19.30 -6.68
C ASN A 154 -3.15 -19.16 -5.56
N SER A 155 -3.57 -19.19 -4.29
CA SER A 155 -2.69 -18.89 -3.16
C SER A 155 -1.50 -19.87 -3.02
N SER A 156 -1.69 -21.15 -3.35
CA SER A 156 -0.63 -22.15 -3.29
C SER A 156 0.42 -21.95 -4.37
N GLU A 157 0.01 -21.66 -5.60
CA GLU A 157 0.90 -21.33 -6.71
C GLU A 157 1.65 -20.03 -6.45
N THR A 158 0.95 -19.02 -5.96
CA THR A 158 1.52 -17.72 -5.59
C THR A 158 2.57 -17.87 -4.50
N LYS A 159 2.29 -18.66 -3.45
CA LYS A 159 3.28 -18.99 -2.41
C LYS A 159 4.55 -19.58 -3.02
N ARG A 160 4.42 -20.63 -3.85
CA ARG A 160 5.57 -21.29 -4.48
C ARG A 160 6.36 -20.35 -5.38
N ALA A 161 5.67 -19.48 -6.13
CA ALA A 161 6.33 -18.51 -7.01
C ALA A 161 7.15 -17.49 -6.22
N ILE A 162 6.63 -16.98 -5.10
CA ILE A 162 7.35 -16.06 -4.21
C ILE A 162 8.55 -16.76 -3.58
N GLU A 163 8.42 -18.02 -3.16
CA GLU A 163 9.53 -18.81 -2.59
C GLU A 163 10.65 -19.07 -3.62
N LYS A 164 10.30 -19.38 -4.87
CA LYS A 164 11.26 -19.49 -5.99
C LYS A 164 11.98 -18.17 -6.27
N ALA A 165 11.32 -17.03 -6.06
CA ALA A 165 11.92 -15.70 -6.15
C ALA A 165 12.82 -15.35 -4.95
N GLY A 166 13.02 -16.29 -4.02
CA GLY A 166 13.94 -16.19 -2.87
C GLY A 166 13.33 -15.58 -1.62
N GLY A 167 12.01 -15.40 -1.56
CA GLY A 167 11.28 -15.02 -0.35
C GLY A 167 10.96 -16.22 0.54
N LYS A 168 10.38 -15.91 1.71
CA LYS A 168 9.65 -16.88 2.53
C LYS A 168 8.17 -16.48 2.49
N ALA A 169 7.26 -17.40 2.18
CA ALA A 169 5.88 -17.05 1.92
C ALA A 169 4.89 -17.79 2.81
N HIS A 170 3.85 -17.10 3.25
CA HIS A 170 2.78 -17.60 4.08
C HIS A 170 1.43 -17.25 3.47
N ILE A 171 0.53 -18.24 3.34
CA ILE A 171 -0.85 -18.00 2.99
C ILE A 171 -1.55 -17.45 4.23
N VAL A 172 -2.25 -16.33 4.07
CA VAL A 172 -2.96 -15.64 5.16
C VAL A 172 -4.43 -15.42 4.77
N ASN A 173 -5.29 -15.52 5.75
CA ASN A 173 -6.72 -15.25 5.62
C ASN A 173 -7.06 -13.99 6.42
N ILE A 174 -8.12 -13.31 6.03
CA ILE A 174 -8.73 -12.27 6.84
C ILE A 174 -9.49 -12.96 7.98
N THR A 175 -9.30 -12.46 9.20
CA THR A 175 -10.00 -12.93 10.39
C THR A 175 -10.88 -11.81 10.94
N ALA A 176 -11.61 -12.10 12.03
CA ALA A 176 -12.31 -11.07 12.77
C ALA A 176 -11.36 -9.93 13.14
N GLY A 177 -11.85 -8.68 13.05
CA GLY A 177 -11.07 -7.50 13.41
C GLY A 177 -10.65 -7.51 14.89
N THR A 178 -9.91 -6.48 15.28
CA THR A 178 -9.49 -6.28 16.68
C THR A 178 -10.69 -6.39 17.62
N GLN A 179 -10.59 -7.25 18.60
CA GLN A 179 -11.60 -7.46 19.66
C GLN A 179 -10.95 -7.14 21.01
N GLU A 180 -11.78 -6.67 21.95
CA GLU A 180 -11.37 -6.54 23.33
C GLU A 180 -11.30 -7.93 23.96
N ASP A 181 -10.15 -8.27 24.55
CA ASP A 181 -10.02 -9.53 25.29
C ASP A 181 -11.00 -9.50 26.46
N LYS A 182 -12.02 -10.37 26.43
CA LYS A 182 -12.81 -10.62 27.62
C LYS A 182 -11.85 -11.21 28.65
N LYS A 183 -11.54 -10.44 29.69
CA LYS A 183 -10.85 -10.99 30.87
C LYS A 183 -11.68 -12.17 31.36
N GLU A 184 -11.21 -13.39 31.10
CA GLU A 184 -11.70 -14.54 31.82
C GLU A 184 -11.42 -14.26 33.31
N ASN A 185 -12.48 -14.13 34.08
CA ASN A 185 -12.36 -14.11 35.53
C ASN A 185 -11.75 -15.44 35.94
N ILE A 186 -10.42 -15.45 36.15
CA ILE A 186 -9.76 -16.56 36.83
C ILE A 186 -10.25 -16.48 38.26
N VAL A 187 -11.19 -17.36 38.59
CA VAL A 187 -11.68 -17.64 39.95
C VAL A 187 -10.67 -18.55 40.63
#